data_32a3b0f9a8629debcf0d9281cc3292e9
#
_entry.id   32a3b0f9a8629debcf0d9281cc3292e9
#
_cell.length_a   1.000
_cell.length_b   1.000
_cell.length_c   1.000
_cell.angle_alpha   90.00
_cell.angle_beta   90.00
_cell.angle_gamma   90.00
#
_symmetry.space_group_name_H-M   'P 1'
#
loop_
_entity.id
_entity.type
_entity.pdbx_description
1 polymer ?
#
loop_
_entity_poly.entity_id
_entity_poly.type
_entity_poly.pdbx_seq_one_letter_code
_entity_poly.pdbx_strand_id
1 'polypeptide(L)'
;MKTSKNLSSVLAISSLILAMLACNFGKADATPTPLPPTNPPPTAIPPTEAPPVVEASPTPAEVVPSVDTSAFEAQLQEFADEGYVSTTEGEITPIDPFEEEWAQLNYYQWWTIDKEASDLVFSGHFKWSSSNSTPDLSGCGVVFGLQEGSDDHYVVFLDKGRIAFFMSRGSSVYEVGKTRGPGRVNFGNPAEADFSLAVRGKSAFVSVDGEVTEYTLSADQGTNGQFALTLLSGTNSGYGTRCEMTDMFLFIPE
;
A
#
# COMPACT_ATOMS: atom_id res chain seq x y z
N MET A 1 11.06 -61.16 3.26
CA MET A 1 10.26 -60.56 4.35
C MET A 1 10.42 -59.04 4.29
N LYS A 2 9.45 -58.38 3.63
CA LYS A 2 9.42 -56.88 3.47
C LYS A 2 7.94 -56.44 3.51
N THR A 3 7.30 -56.41 4.68
CA THR A 3 5.90 -55.93 4.83
C THR A 3 5.65 -55.33 6.22
N SER A 4 6.37 -54.32 6.65
CA SER A 4 6.04 -53.69 7.93
C SER A 4 6.08 -52.15 7.93
N LYS A 5 6.37 -51.49 6.80
CA LYS A 5 6.43 -50.00 6.76
C LYS A 5 5.11 -49.28 6.42
N ASN A 6 4.12 -50.00 5.92
CA ASN A 6 2.86 -49.35 5.49
C ASN A 6 1.78 -49.31 6.58
N LEU A 7 1.93 -50.06 7.66
CA LEU A 7 0.90 -50.13 8.72
C LEU A 7 0.92 -48.87 9.63
N SER A 8 2.08 -48.29 9.86
CA SER A 8 2.22 -47.08 10.69
C SER A 8 1.65 -45.80 10.01
N SER A 9 1.74 -45.73 8.67
CA SER A 9 1.21 -44.58 7.91
C SER A 9 -0.33 -44.60 7.85
N VAL A 10 -0.95 -45.77 7.78
CA VAL A 10 -2.42 -45.90 7.76
C VAL A 10 -3.02 -45.53 9.12
N LEU A 11 -2.36 -45.90 10.23
CA LEU A 11 -2.82 -45.54 11.58
C LEU A 11 -2.73 -44.06 11.86
N ALA A 12 -1.70 -43.35 11.35
CA ALA A 12 -1.54 -41.92 11.50
C ALA A 12 -2.62 -41.11 10.74
N ILE A 13 -3.00 -41.54 9.55
CA ILE A 13 -4.04 -40.88 8.74
C ILE A 13 -5.44 -41.11 9.36
N SER A 14 -5.72 -42.28 9.92
CA SER A 14 -7.01 -42.53 10.56
C SER A 14 -7.23 -41.73 11.84
N SER A 15 -6.18 -41.44 12.61
CA SER A 15 -6.30 -40.60 13.82
C SER A 15 -6.54 -39.13 13.49
N LEU A 16 -6.02 -38.62 12.36
CA LEU A 16 -6.23 -37.24 11.91
C LEU A 16 -7.67 -36.97 11.45
N ILE A 17 -8.30 -37.95 10.80
CA ILE A 17 -9.69 -37.87 10.32
C ILE A 17 -10.68 -37.87 11.49
N LEU A 18 -10.43 -38.65 12.56
CA LEU A 18 -11.30 -38.64 13.74
C LEU A 18 -11.24 -37.35 14.55
N ALA A 19 -10.12 -36.64 14.53
CA ALA A 19 -9.99 -35.35 15.22
C ALA A 19 -10.79 -34.21 14.54
N MET A 20 -11.03 -34.27 13.24
CA MET A 20 -11.81 -33.28 12.51
C MET A 20 -13.33 -33.43 12.64
N LEU A 21 -13.84 -34.59 13.10
CA LEU A 21 -15.28 -34.79 13.29
C LEU A 21 -15.79 -34.35 14.68
N ALA A 22 -14.93 -34.04 15.62
CA ALA A 22 -15.32 -33.70 16.99
C ALA A 22 -15.70 -32.23 17.23
N CYS A 23 -15.52 -31.35 16.25
CA CYS A 23 -15.74 -29.90 16.42
C CYS A 23 -17.10 -29.37 15.91
N ASN A 24 -18.06 -30.20 15.56
CA ASN A 24 -19.29 -29.73 14.92
C ASN A 24 -20.60 -30.05 15.70
N PHE A 25 -20.56 -30.13 17.04
CA PHE A 25 -21.75 -30.21 17.85
C PHE A 25 -21.79 -29.10 18.91
N GLY A 26 -22.38 -27.96 18.53
CA GLY A 26 -22.69 -26.88 19.44
C GLY A 26 -23.60 -25.85 18.76
N LYS A 27 -24.86 -26.25 18.46
CA LYS A 27 -25.91 -25.26 18.21
C LYS A 27 -26.26 -24.60 19.55
N ALA A 28 -25.82 -23.39 19.78
CA ALA A 28 -26.37 -22.55 20.83
C ALA A 28 -27.73 -22.02 20.34
N ASP A 29 -28.79 -22.31 21.04
CA ASP A 29 -30.11 -21.70 20.84
C ASP A 29 -29.99 -20.20 21.11
N ALA A 30 -30.34 -19.40 20.11
CA ALA A 30 -30.40 -17.95 20.25
C ALA A 30 -31.53 -17.58 21.19
N THR A 31 -31.19 -17.06 22.36
CA THR A 31 -32.15 -16.42 23.27
C THR A 31 -32.69 -15.15 22.58
N PRO A 32 -34.01 -14.93 22.50
CA PRO A 32 -34.55 -13.74 21.87
C PRO A 32 -34.14 -12.50 22.65
N THR A 33 -33.45 -11.58 21.97
CA THR A 33 -33.12 -10.25 22.50
C THR A 33 -34.42 -9.45 22.72
N PRO A 34 -34.64 -8.88 23.90
CA PRO A 34 -35.77 -8.02 24.11
C PRO A 34 -35.70 -6.77 23.25
N LEU A 35 -36.82 -6.44 22.62
CA LEU A 35 -36.96 -5.22 21.81
C LEU A 35 -36.70 -3.97 22.66
N PRO A 36 -35.98 -2.96 22.12
CA PRO A 36 -35.79 -1.70 22.82
C PRO A 36 -37.13 -0.97 23.03
N PRO A 37 -37.30 -0.25 24.13
CA PRO A 37 -38.56 0.49 24.42
C PRO A 37 -38.84 1.52 23.33
N THR A 38 -40.07 1.53 22.85
CA THR A 38 -40.59 2.49 21.86
C THR A 38 -40.58 3.88 22.49
N ASN A 39 -39.84 4.80 21.90
CA ASN A 39 -39.88 6.20 22.32
C ASN A 39 -41.30 6.79 22.12
N PRO A 40 -41.82 7.62 23.06
CA PRO A 40 -43.09 8.30 22.88
C PRO A 40 -43.03 9.28 21.70
N PRO A 41 -44.13 9.55 21.02
CA PRO A 41 -44.18 10.46 19.89
C PRO A 41 -43.73 11.86 20.29
N PRO A 42 -42.98 12.57 19.40
CA PRO A 42 -42.49 13.91 19.70
C PRO A 42 -43.67 14.88 19.90
N THR A 43 -43.65 15.57 21.04
CA THR A 43 -44.57 16.66 21.35
C THR A 43 -44.35 17.80 20.36
N ALA A 44 -45.42 18.28 19.71
CA ALA A 44 -45.34 19.39 18.75
C ALA A 44 -44.79 20.64 19.45
N ILE A 45 -43.66 21.14 18.97
CA ILE A 45 -43.06 22.40 19.40
C ILE A 45 -43.83 23.52 18.67
N PRO A 46 -44.28 24.58 19.37
CA PRO A 46 -44.88 25.73 18.71
C PRO A 46 -43.86 26.42 17.77
N PRO A 47 -44.28 27.02 16.65
CA PRO A 47 -43.42 27.69 15.73
C PRO A 47 -42.68 28.84 16.43
N THR A 48 -41.34 28.71 16.54
CA THR A 48 -40.48 29.79 16.97
C THR A 48 -40.32 30.78 15.81
N GLU A 49 -40.64 32.05 16.07
CA GLU A 49 -40.41 33.15 15.12
C GLU A 49 -38.96 33.13 14.63
N ALA A 50 -38.76 33.17 13.31
CA ALA A 50 -37.46 33.14 12.71
C ALA A 50 -36.64 34.38 13.15
N PRO A 51 -35.40 34.20 13.61
CA PRO A 51 -34.52 35.32 13.90
C PRO A 51 -34.20 36.08 12.60
N PRO A 52 -33.90 37.41 12.69
CA PRO A 52 -33.60 38.21 11.52
C PRO A 52 -32.40 37.67 10.81
N VAL A 53 -32.49 37.57 9.48
CA VAL A 53 -31.39 37.17 8.60
C VAL A 53 -30.28 38.21 8.75
N VAL A 54 -29.22 37.86 9.45
CA VAL A 54 -27.98 38.63 9.45
C VAL A 54 -27.26 38.27 8.12
N GLU A 55 -27.14 39.27 7.25
CA GLU A 55 -26.43 39.19 6.01
C GLU A 55 -24.98 38.76 6.34
N ALA A 56 -24.58 37.52 5.92
CA ALA A 56 -23.28 37.00 6.20
C ALA A 56 -22.25 37.85 5.44
N SER A 57 -21.36 38.52 6.18
CA SER A 57 -20.19 39.17 5.62
C SER A 57 -19.37 38.14 4.85
N PRO A 58 -18.88 38.43 3.64
CA PRO A 58 -18.08 37.46 2.87
C PRO A 58 -16.86 37.04 3.71
N THR A 59 -16.81 35.76 4.03
CA THR A 59 -15.63 35.13 4.66
C THR A 59 -14.45 35.36 3.72
N PRO A 60 -13.31 35.89 4.18
CA PRO A 60 -12.11 35.99 3.36
C PRO A 60 -11.78 34.58 2.82
N ALA A 61 -11.52 34.49 1.51
CA ALA A 61 -11.06 33.27 0.90
C ALA A 61 -9.81 32.79 1.63
N GLU A 62 -9.86 31.59 2.19
CA GLU A 62 -8.74 30.94 2.83
C GLU A 62 -7.67 30.75 1.75
N VAL A 63 -6.53 31.45 1.89
CA VAL A 63 -5.39 31.29 1.00
C VAL A 63 -4.78 29.94 1.33
N VAL A 64 -5.13 28.91 0.56
CA VAL A 64 -4.48 27.60 0.62
C VAL A 64 -3.01 27.83 0.25
N PRO A 65 -2.04 27.52 1.13
CA PRO A 65 -0.64 27.65 0.78
C PRO A 65 -0.34 26.80 -0.44
N SER A 66 0.22 27.39 -1.49
CA SER A 66 0.66 26.63 -2.66
C SER A 66 1.85 25.77 -2.25
N VAL A 67 1.75 24.47 -2.47
CA VAL A 67 2.88 23.53 -2.29
C VAL A 67 3.92 23.83 -3.37
N ASP A 68 5.20 23.93 -3.00
CA ASP A 68 6.29 24.13 -3.95
C ASP A 68 6.57 22.82 -4.70
N THR A 69 6.29 22.80 -6.00
CA THR A 69 6.48 21.65 -6.90
C THR A 69 7.76 21.73 -7.73
N SER A 70 8.53 22.84 -7.61
CA SER A 70 9.64 23.15 -8.52
C SER A 70 10.74 22.08 -8.59
N ALA A 71 11.07 21.47 -7.46
CA ALA A 71 12.04 20.37 -7.41
C ALA A 71 11.54 19.12 -8.13
N PHE A 72 10.27 18.79 -7.96
CA PHE A 72 9.64 17.65 -8.63
C PHE A 72 9.48 17.90 -10.14
N GLU A 73 9.13 19.12 -10.55
CA GLU A 73 9.05 19.50 -11.97
C GLU A 73 10.42 19.38 -12.67
N ALA A 74 11.50 19.77 -11.98
CA ALA A 74 12.86 19.57 -12.50
C ALA A 74 13.22 18.09 -12.67
N GLN A 75 12.86 17.24 -11.70
CA GLN A 75 13.04 15.79 -11.79
C GLN A 75 12.20 15.18 -12.92
N LEU A 76 10.96 15.63 -13.08
CA LEU A 76 10.08 15.18 -14.14
C LEU A 76 10.65 15.51 -15.54
N GLN A 77 11.26 16.70 -15.69
CA GLN A 77 11.95 17.06 -16.92
C GLN A 77 13.16 16.15 -17.20
N GLU A 78 13.97 15.84 -16.18
CA GLU A 78 15.07 14.89 -16.30
C GLU A 78 14.57 13.51 -16.74
N PHE A 79 13.49 13.03 -16.16
CA PHE A 79 12.86 11.76 -16.53
C PHE A 79 12.32 11.75 -17.97
N ALA A 80 11.84 12.89 -18.46
CA ALA A 80 11.41 13.05 -19.84
C ALA A 80 12.62 13.04 -20.81
N ASP A 81 13.69 13.75 -20.47
CA ASP A 81 14.92 13.79 -21.28
C ASP A 81 15.59 12.42 -21.39
N GLU A 82 15.56 11.60 -20.32
CA GLU A 82 16.04 10.21 -20.31
C GLU A 82 15.04 9.22 -20.93
N GLY A 83 13.82 9.69 -21.26
CA GLY A 83 12.78 8.87 -21.87
C GLY A 83 12.08 7.91 -20.91
N TYR A 84 12.11 8.14 -19.60
CA TYR A 84 11.39 7.35 -18.61
C TYR A 84 9.90 7.70 -18.57
N VAL A 85 9.54 8.91 -19.00
CA VAL A 85 8.16 9.34 -19.23
C VAL A 85 7.99 9.84 -20.66
N SER A 86 6.74 9.86 -21.15
CA SER A 86 6.44 10.28 -22.52
C SER A 86 6.26 11.79 -22.67
N THR A 87 5.88 12.48 -21.60
CA THR A 87 5.57 13.91 -21.56
C THR A 87 5.72 14.45 -20.14
N THR A 88 5.89 15.76 -20.02
CA THR A 88 5.78 16.49 -18.75
C THR A 88 4.45 17.24 -18.63
N GLU A 89 3.55 17.10 -19.64
CA GLU A 89 2.20 17.64 -19.59
C GLU A 89 1.29 16.65 -18.86
N GLY A 90 0.57 17.11 -17.82
CA GLY A 90 -0.29 16.27 -17.00
C GLY A 90 -0.60 16.88 -15.64
N GLU A 91 -1.17 16.09 -14.74
CA GLU A 91 -1.56 16.50 -13.40
C GLU A 91 -0.48 16.15 -12.38
N ILE A 92 0.02 17.15 -11.65
CA ILE A 92 0.87 16.95 -10.45
C ILE A 92 -0.02 17.05 -9.21
N THR A 93 -0.06 16.00 -8.42
CA THR A 93 -0.78 15.93 -7.15
C THR A 93 0.21 15.81 -6.00
N PRO A 94 0.30 16.79 -5.09
CA PRO A 94 1.01 16.60 -3.83
C PRO A 94 0.25 15.61 -2.96
N ILE A 95 0.98 14.76 -2.24
CA ILE A 95 0.42 13.75 -1.34
C ILE A 95 0.80 14.13 0.08
N ASP A 96 -0.17 14.05 1.00
CA ASP A 96 0.05 14.34 2.41
C ASP A 96 1.09 13.36 3.02
N PRO A 97 1.86 13.80 4.02
CA PRO A 97 2.80 12.93 4.72
C PRO A 97 2.13 11.65 5.24
N PHE A 98 2.85 10.54 5.09
CA PHE A 98 2.40 9.22 5.51
C PHE A 98 3.24 8.73 6.68
N GLU A 99 2.59 8.24 7.73
CA GLU A 99 3.25 7.62 8.89
C GLU A 99 2.38 6.46 9.38
N GLU A 100 2.89 5.23 9.23
CA GLU A 100 2.17 4.02 9.63
C GLU A 100 3.10 2.96 10.25
N GLU A 101 2.51 2.09 11.06
CA GLU A 101 3.14 0.93 11.69
C GLU A 101 2.35 -0.34 11.38
N TRP A 102 3.07 -1.41 11.04
CA TRP A 102 2.46 -2.70 10.76
C TRP A 102 3.31 -3.86 11.23
N ALA A 103 2.72 -4.80 11.98
CA ALA A 103 3.38 -5.93 12.58
C ALA A 103 2.76 -7.27 12.14
N GLN A 104 3.06 -7.69 10.91
CA GLN A 104 2.67 -9.01 10.41
C GLN A 104 3.77 -9.58 9.51
N LEU A 105 4.44 -10.62 9.99
CA LEU A 105 5.60 -11.24 9.32
C LEU A 105 5.30 -11.62 7.86
N ASN A 106 6.11 -11.11 6.94
CA ASN A 106 6.06 -11.37 5.50
C ASN A 106 4.76 -10.90 4.82
N TYR A 107 4.08 -9.94 5.42
CA TYR A 107 2.91 -9.30 4.84
C TYR A 107 3.15 -7.82 4.65
N TYR A 108 2.40 -7.22 3.74
CA TYR A 108 2.35 -5.78 3.52
C TYR A 108 0.90 -5.30 3.58
N GLN A 109 0.74 -4.04 3.95
CA GLN A 109 -0.53 -3.32 4.02
C GLN A 109 -0.42 -2.09 3.13
N TRP A 110 -1.50 -1.71 2.46
CA TRP A 110 -1.52 -0.52 1.61
C TRP A 110 -2.70 0.39 1.94
N TRP A 111 -2.51 1.67 1.62
CA TRP A 111 -3.47 2.76 1.79
C TRP A 111 -3.61 3.49 0.46
N THR A 112 -4.80 3.41 -0.15
CA THR A 112 -5.09 4.06 -1.44
C THR A 112 -5.17 5.57 -1.27
N ILE A 113 -4.73 6.33 -2.30
CA ILE A 113 -4.76 7.80 -2.33
C ILE A 113 -5.83 8.36 -3.28
N ASP A 114 -6.81 7.56 -3.67
CA ASP A 114 -7.92 7.92 -4.56
C ASP A 114 -7.45 8.51 -5.92
N LYS A 115 -6.38 7.93 -6.47
CA LYS A 115 -5.85 8.24 -7.80
C LYS A 115 -5.66 6.96 -8.59
N GLU A 116 -6.06 7.01 -9.88
CA GLU A 116 -5.88 5.93 -10.84
C GLU A 116 -5.01 6.39 -11.99
N ALA A 117 -4.10 5.54 -12.42
CA ALA A 117 -3.22 5.81 -13.55
C ALA A 117 -2.78 4.53 -14.25
N SER A 118 -2.38 4.65 -15.52
CA SER A 118 -1.67 3.61 -16.27
C SER A 118 -0.17 3.90 -16.29
N ASP A 119 0.16 5.10 -16.74
CA ASP A 119 1.49 5.67 -16.71
C ASP A 119 1.54 6.72 -15.60
N LEU A 120 2.63 6.81 -14.89
CA LEU A 120 2.77 7.72 -13.75
C LEU A 120 4.24 8.02 -13.42
N VAL A 121 4.47 9.10 -12.69
CA VAL A 121 5.69 9.30 -11.91
C VAL A 121 5.30 9.58 -10.47
N PHE A 122 5.93 8.89 -9.56
CA PHE A 122 5.86 9.15 -8.12
C PHE A 122 7.25 9.47 -7.60
N SER A 123 7.36 10.41 -6.67
CA SER A 123 8.57 10.60 -5.86
C SER A 123 8.23 10.90 -4.42
N GLY A 124 9.18 10.62 -3.52
CA GLY A 124 9.07 10.92 -2.10
C GLY A 124 10.33 10.54 -1.34
N HIS A 125 10.48 11.12 -0.15
CA HIS A 125 11.52 10.75 0.79
C HIS A 125 10.97 9.69 1.75
N PHE A 126 11.62 8.52 1.78
CA PHE A 126 11.22 7.36 2.59
C PHE A 126 12.15 7.19 3.77
N LYS A 127 11.55 6.99 4.96
CA LYS A 127 12.28 6.62 6.16
C LYS A 127 11.55 5.46 6.84
N TRP A 128 12.30 4.41 7.17
CA TRP A 128 11.71 3.24 7.80
C TRP A 128 12.59 2.63 8.87
N SER A 129 11.96 1.89 9.76
CA SER A 129 12.63 1.11 10.78
C SER A 129 11.88 -0.16 11.09
N SER A 130 12.58 -1.17 11.60
CA SER A 130 11.98 -2.40 12.09
C SER A 130 12.24 -2.56 13.57
N SER A 131 11.25 -3.09 14.30
CA SER A 131 11.45 -3.51 15.70
C SER A 131 12.42 -4.69 15.85
N ASN A 132 12.74 -5.36 14.73
CA ASN A 132 13.75 -6.40 14.67
C ASN A 132 15.12 -5.78 14.31
N SER A 133 16.17 -6.15 15.04
CA SER A 133 17.54 -5.65 14.78
C SER A 133 18.16 -6.12 13.47
N THR A 134 17.61 -7.18 12.85
CA THR A 134 18.04 -7.71 11.56
C THR A 134 16.83 -7.84 10.60
N PRO A 135 16.26 -6.72 10.15
CA PRO A 135 15.04 -6.74 9.35
C PRO A 135 15.35 -7.19 7.92
N ASP A 136 14.95 -8.41 7.54
CA ASP A 136 15.16 -8.91 6.18
C ASP A 136 14.09 -8.42 5.20
N LEU A 137 12.88 -8.14 5.67
CA LEU A 137 11.73 -7.79 4.82
C LEU A 137 10.94 -6.65 5.48
N SER A 138 11.60 -5.57 5.86
CA SER A 138 10.94 -4.41 6.46
C SER A 138 11.25 -3.18 5.63
N GLY A 139 10.23 -2.45 5.19
CA GLY A 139 10.44 -1.28 4.36
C GLY A 139 9.19 -0.52 3.97
N CYS A 140 9.42 0.63 3.34
CA CYS A 140 8.41 1.46 2.71
C CYS A 140 8.27 1.11 1.22
N GLY A 141 7.13 1.44 0.63
CA GLY A 141 6.92 1.22 -0.79
C GLY A 141 5.66 1.83 -1.35
N VAL A 142 5.39 1.50 -2.60
CA VAL A 142 4.19 1.94 -3.34
C VAL A 142 3.55 0.76 -4.06
N VAL A 143 2.24 0.83 -4.23
CA VAL A 143 1.42 -0.07 -5.03
C VAL A 143 0.86 0.70 -6.22
N PHE A 144 0.85 0.09 -7.41
CA PHE A 144 0.21 0.67 -8.58
C PHE A 144 -0.48 -0.40 -9.43
N GLY A 145 -1.40 0.03 -10.28
CA GLY A 145 -2.21 -0.88 -11.08
C GLY A 145 -3.12 -1.78 -10.24
N LEU A 146 -3.51 -1.32 -9.03
CA LEU A 146 -4.40 -2.06 -8.15
C LEU A 146 -5.80 -2.10 -8.75
N GLN A 147 -6.30 -3.31 -9.01
CA GLN A 147 -7.59 -3.53 -9.63
C GLN A 147 -8.71 -3.56 -8.60
N GLU A 148 -9.78 -2.83 -8.85
CA GLU A 148 -10.98 -2.89 -8.01
C GLU A 148 -11.56 -4.31 -8.01
N GLY A 149 -11.85 -4.84 -6.84
CA GLY A 149 -12.45 -6.16 -6.65
C GLY A 149 -11.50 -7.34 -6.87
N SER A 150 -10.22 -7.10 -7.09
CA SER A 150 -9.17 -8.11 -7.11
C SER A 150 -7.94 -7.65 -6.33
N ASP A 151 -7.05 -8.60 -6.02
CA ASP A 151 -5.74 -8.30 -5.41
C ASP A 151 -4.62 -8.19 -6.46
N ASP A 152 -4.99 -7.99 -7.75
CA ASP A 152 -4.01 -7.88 -8.83
C ASP A 152 -3.38 -6.47 -8.83
N HIS A 153 -2.06 -6.40 -8.67
CA HIS A 153 -1.32 -5.14 -8.62
C HIS A 153 0.18 -5.36 -8.79
N TYR A 154 0.91 -4.28 -8.95
CA TYR A 154 2.36 -4.22 -8.77
C TYR A 154 2.71 -3.55 -7.45
N VAL A 155 3.79 -3.98 -6.82
CA VAL A 155 4.31 -3.38 -5.58
C VAL A 155 5.82 -3.29 -5.60
N VAL A 156 6.33 -2.13 -5.21
CA VAL A 156 7.78 -1.86 -5.08
C VAL A 156 8.06 -1.45 -3.65
N PHE A 157 8.98 -2.14 -3.00
CA PHE A 157 9.49 -1.80 -1.67
C PHE A 157 10.97 -1.44 -1.72
N LEU A 158 11.38 -0.55 -0.83
CA LEU A 158 12.76 -0.47 -0.39
C LEU A 158 12.87 -1.23 0.94
N ASP A 159 13.61 -2.33 0.93
CA ASP A 159 13.90 -3.10 2.13
C ASP A 159 15.41 -3.35 2.23
N LYS A 160 15.95 -3.58 3.41
CA LYS A 160 17.34 -4.01 3.71
C LYS A 160 18.39 -3.77 2.61
N GLY A 161 18.34 -2.63 1.94
CA GLY A 161 19.31 -2.24 0.91
C GLY A 161 19.02 -2.78 -0.48
N ARG A 162 17.77 -3.11 -0.77
CA ARG A 162 17.37 -3.56 -2.10
C ARG A 162 16.03 -2.97 -2.53
N ILE A 163 15.83 -2.97 -3.85
CA ILE A 163 14.53 -2.78 -4.47
C ILE A 163 13.87 -4.16 -4.57
N ALA A 164 12.78 -4.36 -3.84
CA ALA A 164 11.96 -5.56 -3.89
C ALA A 164 10.71 -5.27 -4.72
N PHE A 165 10.71 -5.75 -5.97
CA PHE A 165 9.63 -5.47 -6.92
C PHE A 165 8.84 -6.75 -7.21
N PHE A 166 7.54 -6.71 -6.94
CA PHE A 166 6.65 -7.86 -7.14
C PHE A 166 5.40 -7.48 -7.92
N MET A 167 4.81 -8.51 -8.52
CA MET A 167 3.49 -8.50 -9.13
C MET A 167 2.61 -9.49 -8.35
N SER A 168 1.48 -9.04 -7.84
CA SER A 168 0.41 -9.90 -7.32
C SER A 168 -0.57 -10.18 -8.44
N ARG A 169 -0.94 -11.45 -8.61
CA ARG A 169 -1.95 -11.86 -9.58
C ARG A 169 -2.74 -13.05 -9.04
N GLY A 170 -4.03 -12.84 -8.81
CA GLY A 170 -4.86 -13.78 -8.09
C GLY A 170 -4.30 -14.01 -6.69
N SER A 171 -4.06 -15.26 -6.31
CA SER A 171 -3.47 -15.60 -5.01
C SER A 171 -1.95 -15.81 -5.05
N SER A 172 -1.28 -15.39 -6.12
CA SER A 172 0.15 -15.65 -6.34
C SER A 172 0.95 -14.36 -6.47
N VAL A 173 2.16 -14.35 -5.90
CA VAL A 173 3.10 -13.23 -5.99
C VAL A 173 4.31 -13.68 -6.81
N TYR A 174 4.69 -12.85 -7.76
CA TYR A 174 5.80 -13.08 -8.68
C TYR A 174 6.81 -11.95 -8.58
N GLU A 175 8.10 -12.26 -8.58
CA GLU A 175 9.15 -11.26 -8.63
C GLU A 175 9.22 -10.63 -10.02
N VAL A 176 9.27 -9.30 -10.10
CA VAL A 176 9.47 -8.54 -11.33
C VAL A 176 10.95 -8.30 -11.52
N GLY A 177 11.53 -8.97 -12.51
CA GLY A 177 12.97 -8.95 -12.73
C GLY A 177 13.73 -9.68 -11.61
N LYS A 178 14.99 -9.34 -11.42
CA LYS A 178 15.76 -9.79 -10.27
C LYS A 178 15.78 -8.67 -9.25
N THR A 179 15.47 -8.98 -8.00
CA THR A 179 15.64 -8.06 -6.87
C THR A 179 17.08 -7.54 -6.88
N ARG A 180 17.26 -6.24 -7.14
CA ARG A 180 18.58 -5.59 -7.21
C ARG A 180 18.72 -4.69 -6.00
N GLY A 181 19.85 -4.82 -5.30
CA GLY A 181 20.25 -3.80 -4.36
C GLY A 181 20.56 -2.51 -5.11
N PRO A 182 20.16 -1.34 -4.64
CA PRO A 182 20.72 -0.09 -5.13
C PRO A 182 22.22 -0.13 -4.79
N GLY A 183 23.06 -0.24 -5.81
CA GLY A 183 24.45 -0.71 -5.76
C GLY A 183 25.38 -0.17 -4.68
N ARG A 184 24.99 0.82 -3.86
CA ARG A 184 25.85 1.44 -2.83
C ARG A 184 25.12 1.86 -1.56
N VAL A 185 23.80 1.68 -1.46
CA VAL A 185 23.07 2.11 -0.27
C VAL A 185 23.07 0.98 0.73
N ASN A 186 23.77 1.20 1.84
CA ASN A 186 23.70 0.30 2.99
C ASN A 186 22.60 0.80 3.92
N PHE A 187 21.38 0.37 3.67
CA PHE A 187 20.26 0.71 4.53
C PHE A 187 20.48 0.12 5.92
N GLY A 188 20.58 1.01 6.90
CA GLY A 188 20.64 0.66 8.31
C GLY A 188 19.29 0.27 8.89
N ASN A 189 19.17 0.42 10.20
CA ASN A 189 17.91 0.37 10.92
C ASN A 189 17.98 1.41 12.06
N PRO A 190 17.38 2.61 11.94
CA PRO A 190 16.53 3.05 10.81
C PRO A 190 17.28 3.25 9.49
N ALA A 191 16.54 3.33 8.41
CA ALA A 191 16.99 3.58 7.05
C ALA A 191 16.22 4.76 6.44
N GLU A 192 16.81 5.44 5.47
CA GLU A 192 16.17 6.51 4.70
C GLU A 192 16.72 6.54 3.27
N ALA A 193 15.91 6.98 2.31
CA ALA A 193 16.29 7.16 0.93
C ALA A 193 15.32 8.07 0.18
N ASP A 194 15.80 8.77 -0.86
CA ASP A 194 14.98 9.40 -1.86
C ASP A 194 14.54 8.34 -2.88
N PHE A 195 13.23 8.20 -3.05
CA PHE A 195 12.64 7.21 -3.93
C PHE A 195 11.84 7.85 -5.05
N SER A 196 11.98 7.33 -6.27
CA SER A 196 11.07 7.67 -7.37
C SER A 196 10.75 6.43 -8.20
N LEU A 197 9.55 6.43 -8.75
CA LEU A 197 9.05 5.41 -9.67
C LEU A 197 8.44 6.09 -10.88
N ALA A 198 8.94 5.80 -12.08
CA ALA A 198 8.27 6.14 -13.32
C ALA A 198 7.74 4.85 -13.97
N VAL A 199 6.49 4.87 -14.41
CA VAL A 199 5.85 3.78 -15.17
C VAL A 199 5.44 4.31 -16.52
N ARG A 200 5.91 3.64 -17.59
CA ARG A 200 5.56 3.96 -18.96
C ARG A 200 5.28 2.66 -19.73
N GLY A 201 4.02 2.40 -19.99
CA GLY A 201 3.58 1.20 -20.70
C GLY A 201 4.01 -0.07 -20.00
N LYS A 202 5.04 -0.76 -20.52
CA LYS A 202 5.58 -2.01 -19.97
C LYS A 202 6.96 -1.86 -19.33
N SER A 203 7.41 -0.65 -19.13
CA SER A 203 8.64 -0.34 -18.41
C SER A 203 8.34 0.37 -17.10
N ALA A 204 9.07 -0.01 -16.06
CA ALA A 204 9.12 0.72 -14.80
C ALA A 204 10.57 1.08 -14.48
N PHE A 205 10.78 2.33 -14.09
CA PHE A 205 12.09 2.88 -13.75
C PHE A 205 12.06 3.26 -12.28
N VAL A 206 12.83 2.57 -11.46
CA VAL A 206 12.91 2.83 -10.02
C VAL A 206 14.22 3.53 -9.73
N SER A 207 14.14 4.75 -9.19
CA SER A 207 15.28 5.53 -8.74
C SER A 207 15.38 5.48 -7.23
N VAL A 208 16.59 5.23 -6.71
CA VAL A 208 16.91 5.31 -5.29
C VAL A 208 18.17 6.14 -5.14
N ASP A 209 18.08 7.27 -4.45
CA ASP A 209 19.16 8.24 -4.30
C ASP A 209 19.82 8.64 -5.65
N GLY A 210 18.99 8.73 -6.70
CA GLY A 210 19.43 9.07 -8.07
C GLY A 210 19.96 7.91 -8.90
N GLU A 211 20.09 6.70 -8.36
CA GLU A 211 20.49 5.51 -9.13
C GLU A 211 19.25 4.80 -9.70
N VAL A 212 19.11 4.79 -11.03
CA VAL A 212 17.95 4.24 -11.73
C VAL A 212 18.15 2.78 -12.10
N THR A 213 17.13 1.96 -11.86
CA THR A 213 17.02 0.58 -12.30
C THR A 213 15.78 0.38 -13.15
N GLU A 214 15.92 -0.14 -14.37
CA GLU A 214 14.82 -0.47 -15.26
C GLU A 214 14.29 -1.88 -15.01
N TYR A 215 12.97 -2.02 -15.04
CA TYR A 215 12.22 -3.28 -14.95
C TYR A 215 11.26 -3.42 -16.13
N THR A 216 11.14 -4.64 -16.66
CA THR A 216 10.11 -4.97 -17.65
C THR A 216 8.89 -5.57 -16.94
N LEU A 217 7.75 -4.95 -17.10
CA LEU A 217 6.48 -5.40 -16.53
C LEU A 217 5.88 -6.54 -17.35
N SER A 218 5.00 -7.33 -16.72
CA SER A 218 4.32 -8.44 -17.40
C SER A 218 3.44 -7.95 -18.55
N ALA A 219 3.48 -8.67 -19.68
CA ALA A 219 2.57 -8.40 -20.78
C ALA A 219 1.10 -8.72 -20.42
N ASP A 220 0.88 -9.65 -19.51
CA ASP A 220 -0.42 -10.20 -19.14
C ASP A 220 -1.13 -9.42 -18.04
N GLN A 221 -0.46 -8.45 -17.40
CA GLN A 221 -1.07 -7.61 -16.36
C GLN A 221 -0.96 -6.13 -16.75
N GLY A 222 -2.10 -5.42 -16.71
CA GLY A 222 -2.16 -3.99 -16.94
C GLY A 222 -1.50 -3.20 -15.81
N THR A 223 -1.16 -1.95 -16.12
CA THR A 223 -0.68 -0.97 -15.14
C THR A 223 -1.79 -0.01 -14.71
N ASN A 224 -2.89 0.05 -15.47
CA ASN A 224 -4.05 0.89 -15.12
C ASN A 224 -4.70 0.39 -13.83
N GLY A 225 -4.92 1.29 -12.89
CA GLY A 225 -5.57 1.01 -11.61
C GLY A 225 -5.20 2.03 -10.55
N GLN A 226 -5.65 1.77 -9.33
CA GLN A 226 -5.41 2.66 -8.20
C GLN A 226 -3.93 2.67 -7.80
N PHE A 227 -3.50 3.82 -7.29
CA PHE A 227 -2.20 4.01 -6.65
C PHE A 227 -2.36 3.99 -5.12
N ALA A 228 -1.37 3.43 -4.41
CA ALA A 228 -1.39 3.37 -2.96
C ALA A 228 0.03 3.46 -2.37
N LEU A 229 0.12 3.97 -1.14
CA LEU A 229 1.30 3.88 -0.30
C LEU A 229 1.26 2.54 0.44
N THR A 230 2.43 1.97 0.77
CA THR A 230 2.49 0.66 1.41
C THR A 230 3.70 0.51 2.31
N LEU A 231 3.59 -0.40 3.26
CA LEU A 231 4.73 -0.87 4.04
C LEU A 231 4.73 -2.39 4.13
N LEU A 232 5.93 -2.98 4.15
CA LEU A 232 6.20 -4.40 4.30
C LEU A 232 6.73 -4.67 5.71
N SER A 233 6.18 -5.66 6.40
CA SER A 233 6.66 -6.06 7.72
C SER A 233 7.37 -7.40 7.71
N GLY A 234 8.61 -7.40 8.20
CA GLY A 234 9.46 -8.59 8.37
C GLY A 234 9.38 -9.20 9.77
N THR A 235 8.42 -8.80 10.61
CA THR A 235 8.30 -9.31 11.98
C THR A 235 6.88 -9.18 12.53
N ASN A 236 6.52 -10.06 13.48
CA ASN A 236 5.31 -9.96 14.30
C ASN A 236 5.56 -9.24 15.65
N SER A 237 6.78 -8.75 15.90
CA SER A 237 7.17 -8.24 17.21
C SER A 237 7.11 -6.72 17.27
N GLY A 238 6.78 -6.18 18.42
CA GLY A 238 6.76 -4.75 18.69
C GLY A 238 5.84 -3.99 17.73
N TYR A 239 6.32 -2.87 17.19
CA TYR A 239 5.60 -2.09 16.18
C TYR A 239 5.71 -2.70 14.76
N GLY A 240 6.45 -3.79 14.59
CA GLY A 240 6.70 -4.38 13.29
C GLY A 240 7.66 -3.56 12.45
N THR A 241 7.17 -2.99 11.37
CA THR A 241 7.83 -1.95 10.56
C THR A 241 7.10 -0.64 10.77
N ARG A 242 7.86 0.43 10.96
CA ARG A 242 7.40 1.82 10.88
C ARG A 242 7.88 2.41 9.58
N CYS A 243 6.99 3.11 8.88
CA CYS A 243 7.25 3.79 7.62
C CYS A 243 6.79 5.25 7.71
N GLU A 244 7.67 6.17 7.41
CA GLU A 244 7.41 7.59 7.24
C GLU A 244 7.74 7.95 5.80
N MET A 245 6.84 8.66 5.11
CA MET A 245 7.08 9.18 3.75
C MET A 245 6.70 10.65 3.73
N THR A 246 7.58 11.48 3.18
CA THR A 246 7.41 12.94 3.06
C THR A 246 7.76 13.42 1.66
N ASP A 247 7.47 14.68 1.38
CA ASP A 247 7.80 15.34 0.11
C ASP A 247 7.29 14.55 -1.11
N MET A 248 6.07 14.02 -0.99
CA MET A 248 5.50 13.11 -1.96
C MET A 248 4.71 13.85 -3.04
N PHE A 249 4.96 13.43 -4.28
CA PHE A 249 4.24 13.91 -5.46
C PHE A 249 3.90 12.74 -6.38
N LEU A 250 2.71 12.80 -6.95
CA LEU A 250 2.28 11.92 -8.03
C LEU A 250 1.98 12.75 -9.28
N PHE A 251 2.61 12.40 -10.39
CA PHE A 251 2.33 12.94 -11.71
C PHE A 251 1.62 11.89 -12.55
N ILE A 252 0.55 12.29 -13.21
CA ILE A 252 -0.22 11.47 -14.16
C ILE A 252 -0.20 12.21 -15.50
N PRO A 253 0.44 11.64 -16.56
CA PRO A 253 0.46 12.23 -17.88
C PRO A 253 -0.94 12.26 -18.51
N GLU A 254 -1.18 13.31 -19.35
CA GLU A 254 -2.40 13.43 -20.16
C GLU A 254 -2.42 12.48 -21.36
#